data_7ca93afafba9e329f2cb50246d3c4699
#
_entry.id   7ca93afafba9e329f2cb50246d3c4699
#
_cell.length_a   1.000
_cell.length_b   1.000
_cell.length_c   1.000
_cell.angle_alpha   90.00
_cell.angle_beta   90.00
_cell.angle_gamma   90.00
#
_symmetry.space_group_name_H-M   'P 1'
#
loop_
_entity.id
_entity.type
_entity.pdbx_description
1 polymer ?
#
loop_
_entity_poly.entity_id
_entity_poly.type
_entity_poly.pdbx_seq_one_letter_code
_entity_poly.pdbx_strand_id
1 'polypeptide(L)'
;ILSFVFLTISLAFTNNNVGKGNVQLALLQYRGGGDWYANKETSIPNLIEFCNRELKMNLNPEQAIVEAGSPEIFNYPFIHMTGHGNVQFSEQEAENLRTYLKSGGFLHIDDNYGMNPYVRPALKKIFPDKDLVELPFNHDIYKQRFPFASGLPKIHEHDGKNPQGFGIIIDGRVVCFYSYE
;
A
#
# COMPACT_ATOMS: atom_id res chain seq x y z
N ILE A 1 14.82 -31.09 -35.24
CA ILE A 1 15.23 -30.06 -34.29
C ILE A 1 14.05 -29.13 -34.12
N LEU A 2 13.26 -29.29 -33.02
CA LEU A 2 12.15 -28.42 -32.66
C LEU A 2 12.70 -27.26 -31.84
N SER A 3 12.67 -26.03 -32.38
CA SER A 3 12.95 -24.81 -31.61
C SER A 3 11.72 -24.41 -30.80
N PHE A 4 11.83 -24.50 -29.48
CA PHE A 4 10.86 -23.89 -28.54
C PHE A 4 11.15 -22.40 -28.44
N VAL A 5 10.25 -21.58 -28.97
CA VAL A 5 10.27 -20.14 -28.74
C VAL A 5 9.57 -19.87 -27.40
N PHE A 6 10.34 -19.49 -26.37
CA PHE A 6 9.80 -18.98 -25.13
C PHE A 6 9.26 -17.56 -25.37
N LEU A 7 7.94 -17.44 -25.42
CA LEU A 7 7.27 -16.15 -25.44
C LEU A 7 7.21 -15.63 -24.00
N THR A 8 8.13 -14.78 -23.61
CA THR A 8 8.05 -14.04 -22.34
C THR A 8 7.00 -12.94 -22.49
N ILE A 9 5.82 -13.15 -21.92
CA ILE A 9 4.80 -12.10 -21.80
C ILE A 9 5.25 -11.16 -20.69
N SER A 10 5.90 -10.07 -21.05
CA SER A 10 6.06 -8.91 -20.17
C SER A 10 4.71 -8.22 -20.08
N LEU A 11 4.01 -8.38 -18.96
CA LEU A 11 2.86 -7.55 -18.59
C LEU A 11 3.39 -6.14 -18.31
N ALA A 12 3.49 -5.33 -19.34
CA ALA A 12 3.68 -3.90 -19.18
C ALA A 12 2.36 -3.31 -18.64
N PHE A 13 2.44 -2.47 -17.62
CA PHE A 13 1.31 -1.65 -17.18
C PHE A 13 0.90 -0.75 -18.35
N THR A 14 -0.09 -1.16 -19.11
CA THR A 14 -0.68 -0.31 -20.13
C THR A 14 -1.69 0.61 -19.47
N ASN A 15 -1.23 1.79 -19.12
CA ASN A 15 -2.11 2.87 -18.71
C ASN A 15 -2.87 3.34 -19.98
N ASN A 16 -4.09 2.85 -20.18
CA ASN A 16 -4.94 3.19 -21.34
C ASN A 16 -5.47 4.62 -21.32
N ASN A 17 -5.05 5.46 -20.35
CA ASN A 17 -5.33 6.89 -20.30
C ASN A 17 -4.12 7.73 -20.73
N VAL A 18 -3.59 7.49 -21.91
CA VAL A 18 -2.49 8.26 -22.53
C VAL A 18 -2.89 9.72 -22.90
N GLY A 19 -3.89 10.29 -22.23
CA GLY A 19 -4.32 11.68 -22.48
C GLY A 19 -4.15 12.62 -21.29
N LYS A 20 -3.93 12.15 -20.10
CA LYS A 20 -3.87 13.02 -18.89
C LYS A 20 -2.71 12.67 -17.96
N GLY A 21 -1.63 12.10 -18.31
CA GLY A 21 -0.39 11.96 -17.51
C GLY A 21 -0.51 11.77 -15.98
N ASN A 22 -1.69 11.60 -15.44
CA ASN A 22 -1.98 11.69 -14.02
C ASN A 22 -2.04 10.29 -13.41
N VAL A 23 -1.02 9.96 -12.64
CA VAL A 23 -1.06 8.80 -11.74
C VAL A 23 -2.20 8.97 -10.76
N GLN A 24 -3.05 7.98 -10.62
CA GLN A 24 -4.14 7.98 -9.66
C GLN A 24 -3.78 7.12 -8.45
N LEU A 25 -4.07 7.62 -7.25
CA LEU A 25 -3.94 6.87 -6.00
C LEU A 25 -5.27 6.21 -5.66
N ALA A 26 -5.23 5.04 -5.01
CA ALA A 26 -6.43 4.30 -4.67
C ALA A 26 -6.53 3.98 -3.18
N LEU A 27 -7.76 3.96 -2.68
CA LEU A 27 -8.13 3.44 -1.37
C LEU A 27 -8.56 1.98 -1.53
N LEU A 28 -8.02 1.09 -0.69
CA LEU A 28 -8.36 -0.33 -0.71
C LEU A 28 -9.65 -0.59 0.05
N GLN A 29 -10.65 -1.09 -0.65
CA GLN A 29 -11.84 -1.66 -0.03
C GLN A 29 -11.57 -3.12 0.31
N TYR A 30 -11.61 -3.44 1.61
CA TYR A 30 -11.41 -4.79 2.13
C TYR A 30 -12.66 -5.29 2.88
N ARG A 31 -12.69 -6.59 3.16
CA ARG A 31 -13.75 -7.26 3.90
C ARG A 31 -13.35 -7.50 5.36
N GLY A 32 -14.30 -7.97 6.17
CA GLY A 32 -14.09 -8.37 7.55
C GLY A 32 -14.84 -7.50 8.58
N GLY A 33 -15.48 -6.42 8.12
CA GLY A 33 -16.24 -5.52 8.98
C GLY A 33 -15.41 -4.37 9.58
N GLY A 34 -14.13 -4.26 9.22
CA GLY A 34 -13.38 -3.04 9.48
C GLY A 34 -13.82 -1.90 8.57
N ASP A 35 -13.65 -0.69 9.05
CA ASP A 35 -14.09 0.54 8.38
C ASP A 35 -13.04 1.07 7.39
N TRP A 36 -12.80 0.33 6.32
CA TRP A 36 -11.87 0.70 5.25
C TRP A 36 -12.06 2.13 4.71
N TYR A 37 -13.24 2.68 4.92
CA TYR A 37 -13.63 4.04 4.51
C TYR A 37 -13.30 5.11 5.56
N ALA A 38 -12.67 4.75 6.68
CA ALA A 38 -12.23 5.72 7.66
C ALA A 38 -11.34 6.78 6.99
N ASN A 39 -11.62 8.04 7.27
CA ASN A 39 -10.87 9.19 6.71
C ASN A 39 -10.81 9.26 5.18
N LYS A 40 -11.70 8.56 4.44
CA LYS A 40 -11.66 8.51 2.97
C LYS A 40 -11.77 9.89 2.30
N GLU A 41 -12.41 10.86 2.96
CA GLU A 41 -12.59 12.22 2.44
C GLU A 41 -11.34 13.10 2.69
N THR A 42 -10.37 12.62 3.45
CA THR A 42 -9.23 13.44 3.88
C THR A 42 -7.87 12.79 3.62
N SER A 43 -7.68 11.50 3.90
CA SER A 43 -6.36 10.86 3.82
C SER A 43 -5.71 10.98 2.44
N ILE A 44 -6.25 10.32 1.44
CA ILE A 44 -5.71 10.36 0.08
C ILE A 44 -5.91 11.74 -0.57
N PRO A 45 -7.06 12.42 -0.47
CA PRO A 45 -7.21 13.76 -1.02
C PRO A 45 -6.15 14.74 -0.53
N ASN A 46 -5.89 14.79 0.77
CA ASN A 46 -4.83 15.65 1.33
C ASN A 46 -3.43 15.22 0.88
N LEU A 47 -3.17 13.91 0.77
CA LEU A 47 -1.90 13.40 0.24
C LEU A 47 -1.69 13.83 -1.21
N ILE A 48 -2.71 13.71 -2.06
CA ILE A 48 -2.67 14.15 -3.47
C ILE A 48 -2.38 15.65 -3.55
N GLU A 49 -3.11 16.46 -2.79
CA GLU A 49 -2.91 17.91 -2.76
C GLU A 49 -1.48 18.26 -2.33
N PHE A 50 -1.00 17.64 -1.25
CA PHE A 50 0.36 17.82 -0.75
C PHE A 50 1.41 17.43 -1.80
N CYS A 51 1.29 16.27 -2.42
CA CYS A 51 2.24 15.80 -3.43
C CYS A 51 2.26 16.72 -4.67
N ASN A 52 1.10 17.15 -5.13
CA ASN A 52 1.01 18.05 -6.27
C ASN A 52 1.61 19.43 -5.94
N ARG A 53 1.37 19.95 -4.73
CA ARG A 53 1.86 21.26 -4.31
C ARG A 53 3.35 21.25 -3.97
N GLU A 54 3.80 20.32 -3.11
CA GLU A 54 5.16 20.34 -2.54
C GLU A 54 6.18 19.57 -3.39
N LEU A 55 5.75 18.46 -4.02
CA LEU A 55 6.63 17.63 -4.83
C LEU A 55 6.50 17.90 -6.33
N LYS A 56 5.59 18.82 -6.73
CA LYS A 56 5.31 19.14 -8.14
C LYS A 56 4.94 17.91 -8.97
N MET A 57 4.27 16.95 -8.32
CA MET A 57 3.72 15.78 -9.01
C MET A 57 2.46 16.17 -9.79
N ASN A 58 2.10 15.35 -10.76
CA ASN A 58 0.87 15.51 -11.52
C ASN A 58 -0.06 14.33 -11.25
N LEU A 59 -0.47 14.19 -9.97
CA LEU A 59 -1.42 13.17 -9.55
C LEU A 59 -2.84 13.59 -9.94
N ASN A 60 -3.68 12.59 -10.28
CA ASN A 60 -5.10 12.81 -10.46
C ASN A 60 -5.68 13.36 -9.13
N PRO A 61 -6.45 14.47 -9.17
CA PRO A 61 -7.04 15.05 -7.96
C PRO A 61 -8.08 14.15 -7.29
N GLU A 62 -8.63 13.19 -8.04
CA GLU A 62 -9.63 12.25 -7.52
C GLU A 62 -8.96 10.94 -7.12
N GLN A 63 -9.23 10.47 -5.91
CA GLN A 63 -8.85 9.12 -5.50
C GLN A 63 -9.76 8.09 -6.16
N ALA A 64 -9.22 6.89 -6.42
CA ALA A 64 -10.01 5.72 -6.76
C ALA A 64 -10.36 4.92 -5.49
N ILE A 65 -11.36 4.05 -5.59
CA ILE A 65 -11.64 2.99 -4.62
C ILE A 65 -11.53 1.67 -5.37
N VAL A 66 -10.77 0.72 -4.84
CA VAL A 66 -10.52 -0.56 -5.49
C VAL A 66 -10.68 -1.72 -4.50
N GLU A 67 -11.37 -2.78 -4.92
CA GLU A 67 -11.45 -4.01 -4.14
C GLU A 67 -10.16 -4.85 -4.31
N ALA A 68 -9.77 -5.56 -3.24
CA ALA A 68 -8.56 -6.38 -3.23
C ALA A 68 -8.56 -7.48 -4.32
N GLY A 69 -9.73 -8.00 -4.69
CA GLY A 69 -9.88 -9.02 -5.73
C GLY A 69 -10.07 -8.48 -7.15
N SER A 70 -10.18 -7.16 -7.33
CA SER A 70 -10.40 -6.57 -8.65
C SER A 70 -9.14 -6.57 -9.51
N PRO A 71 -9.23 -6.90 -10.81
CA PRO A 71 -8.13 -6.71 -11.74
C PRO A 71 -7.75 -5.23 -11.92
N GLU A 72 -8.63 -4.29 -11.59
CA GLU A 72 -8.35 -2.86 -11.69
C GLU A 72 -7.25 -2.39 -10.73
N ILE A 73 -6.92 -3.18 -9.69
CA ILE A 73 -5.85 -2.87 -8.73
C ILE A 73 -4.51 -2.57 -9.43
N PHE A 74 -4.25 -3.20 -10.58
CA PHE A 74 -3.02 -3.01 -11.36
C PHE A 74 -2.93 -1.66 -12.07
N ASN A 75 -4.01 -0.87 -12.09
CA ASN A 75 -4.00 0.49 -12.63
C ASN A 75 -3.40 1.52 -11.65
N TYR A 76 -3.25 1.17 -10.36
CA TYR A 76 -2.87 2.07 -9.29
C TYR A 76 -1.51 1.69 -8.71
N PRO A 77 -0.45 2.49 -8.92
CA PRO A 77 0.89 2.14 -8.41
C PRO A 77 1.00 2.25 -6.88
N PHE A 78 0.10 3.00 -6.24
CA PHE A 78 0.02 3.18 -4.81
C PHE A 78 -1.41 2.97 -4.32
N ILE A 79 -1.55 2.09 -3.34
CA ILE A 79 -2.82 1.79 -2.69
C ILE A 79 -2.69 2.06 -1.20
N HIS A 80 -3.65 2.79 -0.65
CA HIS A 80 -3.78 3.07 0.76
C HIS A 80 -4.84 2.16 1.38
N MET A 81 -4.55 1.63 2.55
CA MET A 81 -5.46 0.85 3.37
C MET A 81 -5.46 1.43 4.78
N THR A 82 -6.61 1.67 5.34
CA THR A 82 -6.78 2.25 6.68
C THR A 82 -8.00 1.68 7.36
N GLY A 83 -8.19 1.96 8.63
CA GLY A 83 -9.39 1.63 9.41
C GLY A 83 -9.12 1.25 10.86
N HIS A 84 -10.17 0.76 11.51
CA HIS A 84 -10.14 0.20 12.85
C HIS A 84 -10.55 -1.27 12.76
N GLY A 85 -9.73 -2.19 13.25
CA GLY A 85 -10.06 -3.60 13.41
C GLY A 85 -10.12 -4.41 12.11
N ASN A 86 -11.03 -5.34 12.09
CA ASN A 86 -11.00 -6.58 11.32
C ASN A 86 -10.79 -6.44 9.82
N VAL A 87 -9.69 -7.02 9.34
CA VAL A 87 -9.31 -7.11 7.93
C VAL A 87 -9.34 -8.58 7.51
N GLN A 88 -10.06 -8.90 6.44
CA GLN A 88 -10.12 -10.25 5.90
C GLN A 88 -9.93 -10.25 4.38
N PHE A 89 -9.06 -11.13 3.91
CA PHE A 89 -8.91 -11.44 2.49
C PHE A 89 -9.25 -12.90 2.22
N SER A 90 -9.99 -13.17 1.16
CA SER A 90 -10.12 -14.51 0.59
C SER A 90 -8.77 -14.99 0.02
N GLU A 91 -8.67 -16.26 -0.36
CA GLU A 91 -7.46 -16.79 -1.05
C GLU A 91 -7.22 -16.05 -2.37
N GLN A 92 -8.29 -15.79 -3.11
CA GLN A 92 -8.21 -15.07 -4.39
C GLN A 92 -7.75 -13.62 -4.21
N GLU A 93 -8.27 -12.91 -3.20
CA GLU A 93 -7.87 -11.54 -2.89
C GLU A 93 -6.40 -11.48 -2.44
N ALA A 94 -5.97 -12.44 -1.61
CA ALA A 94 -4.58 -12.53 -1.17
C ALA A 94 -3.62 -12.81 -2.35
N GLU A 95 -4.00 -13.69 -3.28
CA GLU A 95 -3.21 -13.97 -4.49
C GLU A 95 -3.13 -12.76 -5.42
N ASN A 96 -4.25 -12.05 -5.59
CA ASN A 96 -4.29 -10.83 -6.41
C ASN A 96 -3.38 -9.74 -5.82
N LEU A 97 -3.46 -9.49 -4.51
CA LEU A 97 -2.59 -8.55 -3.80
C LEU A 97 -1.11 -8.98 -3.88
N ARG A 98 -0.81 -10.27 -3.74
CA ARG A 98 0.55 -10.81 -3.90
C ARG A 98 1.11 -10.50 -5.29
N THR A 99 0.32 -10.77 -6.31
CA THR A 99 0.70 -10.49 -7.71
C THR A 99 0.91 -9.00 -7.93
N TYR A 100 -0.01 -8.16 -7.46
CA TYR A 100 0.09 -6.71 -7.53
C TYR A 100 1.39 -6.19 -6.90
N LEU A 101 1.68 -6.62 -5.67
CA LEU A 101 2.87 -6.15 -4.94
C LEU A 101 4.18 -6.64 -5.57
N LYS A 102 4.20 -7.87 -6.10
CA LYS A 102 5.36 -8.40 -6.85
C LYS A 102 5.56 -7.69 -8.19
N SER A 103 4.49 -7.24 -8.82
CA SER A 103 4.53 -6.56 -10.14
C SER A 103 4.90 -5.07 -10.08
N GLY A 104 5.25 -4.54 -8.92
CA GLY A 104 5.68 -3.15 -8.77
C GLY A 104 4.74 -2.27 -7.96
N GLY A 105 3.54 -2.74 -7.62
CA GLY A 105 2.61 -2.03 -6.75
C GLY A 105 3.16 -1.78 -5.34
N PHE A 106 2.57 -0.83 -4.64
CA PHE A 106 2.91 -0.49 -3.27
C PHE A 106 1.65 -0.37 -2.42
N LEU A 107 1.65 -1.00 -1.25
CA LEU A 107 0.57 -0.92 -0.27
C LEU A 107 1.03 -0.15 0.97
N HIS A 108 0.38 0.96 1.26
CA HIS A 108 0.50 1.66 2.53
C HIS A 108 -0.67 1.28 3.44
N ILE A 109 -0.37 0.85 4.64
CA ILE A 109 -1.37 0.52 5.66
C ILE A 109 -1.20 1.50 6.82
N ASP A 110 -2.27 2.17 7.18
CA ASP A 110 -2.33 3.12 8.27
C ASP A 110 -3.31 2.63 9.34
N ASP A 111 -2.78 2.27 10.51
CA ASP A 111 -3.58 1.76 11.62
C ASP A 111 -4.18 2.95 12.39
N ASN A 112 -5.48 3.13 12.28
CA ASN A 112 -6.19 4.15 13.05
C ASN A 112 -6.46 3.73 14.51
N TYR A 113 -5.98 2.59 14.92
CA TYR A 113 -6.12 1.89 16.17
C TYR A 113 -6.91 0.58 16.05
N GLY A 114 -6.29 -0.50 16.50
CA GLY A 114 -6.93 -1.81 16.61
C GLY A 114 -6.85 -2.70 15.36
N MET A 115 -6.19 -2.29 14.29
CA MET A 115 -5.98 -3.15 13.11
C MET A 115 -4.93 -4.25 13.33
N ASN A 116 -3.95 -4.01 14.20
CA ASN A 116 -2.75 -4.86 14.32
C ASN A 116 -3.04 -6.37 14.47
N PRO A 117 -3.98 -6.84 15.31
CA PRO A 117 -4.27 -8.27 15.44
C PRO A 117 -4.89 -8.89 14.18
N TYR A 118 -5.41 -8.09 13.27
CA TYR A 118 -6.06 -8.54 12.04
C TYR A 118 -5.17 -8.36 10.82
N VAL A 119 -4.46 -7.24 10.73
CA VAL A 119 -3.62 -6.93 9.57
C VAL A 119 -2.43 -7.89 9.45
N ARG A 120 -1.82 -8.30 10.59
CA ARG A 120 -0.68 -9.24 10.56
C ARG A 120 -1.04 -10.60 9.98
N PRO A 121 -2.11 -11.28 10.41
CA PRO A 121 -2.56 -12.52 9.78
C PRO A 121 -2.96 -12.33 8.30
N ALA A 122 -3.61 -11.20 7.96
CA ALA A 122 -3.98 -10.88 6.59
C ALA A 122 -2.75 -10.74 5.68
N LEU A 123 -1.70 -10.03 6.15
CA LEU A 123 -0.43 -9.93 5.42
C LEU A 123 0.30 -11.28 5.32
N LYS A 124 0.25 -12.11 6.38
CA LYS A 124 0.83 -13.46 6.35
C LYS A 124 0.11 -14.37 5.35
N LYS A 125 -1.18 -14.14 5.10
CA LYS A 125 -1.94 -14.82 4.05
C LYS A 125 -1.50 -14.39 2.65
N ILE A 126 -1.21 -13.10 2.46
CA ILE A 126 -0.66 -12.58 1.20
C ILE A 126 0.74 -13.17 0.96
N PHE A 127 1.60 -13.18 1.96
CA PHE A 127 2.97 -13.67 1.89
C PHE A 127 3.27 -14.69 3.00
N PRO A 128 2.92 -15.98 2.81
CA PRO A 128 3.15 -17.00 3.84
C PRO A 128 4.62 -17.22 4.21
N ASP A 129 5.52 -16.92 3.27
CA ASP A 129 6.98 -17.07 3.39
C ASP A 129 7.71 -15.80 3.83
N LYS A 130 7.01 -14.69 4.03
CA LYS A 130 7.59 -13.42 4.45
C LYS A 130 7.10 -13.00 5.83
N ASP A 131 7.93 -12.28 6.53
CA ASP A 131 7.58 -11.64 7.79
C ASP A 131 7.42 -10.13 7.63
N LEU A 132 6.55 -9.56 8.45
CA LEU A 132 6.42 -8.13 8.62
C LEU A 132 7.54 -7.67 9.55
N VAL A 133 8.52 -6.95 9.00
CA VAL A 133 9.78 -6.57 9.69
C VAL A 133 9.67 -5.13 10.15
N GLU A 134 10.03 -4.83 11.38
CA GLU A 134 10.15 -3.45 11.85
C GLU A 134 11.28 -2.74 11.09
N LEU A 135 10.98 -1.56 10.55
CA LEU A 135 11.94 -0.73 9.83
C LEU A 135 12.54 0.28 10.81
N PRO A 136 13.87 0.22 11.08
CA PRO A 136 14.52 1.14 11.99
C PRO A 136 14.49 2.57 11.45
N PHE A 137 14.52 3.59 12.30
CA PHE A 137 14.42 5.00 11.88
C PHE A 137 15.54 5.46 10.95
N ASN A 138 16.64 4.72 10.86
CA ASN A 138 17.69 4.95 9.88
C ASN A 138 17.41 4.26 8.52
N HIS A 139 16.27 3.60 8.34
CA HIS A 139 15.88 3.03 7.04
C HIS A 139 15.57 4.14 6.04
N ASP A 140 15.85 3.90 4.75
CA ASP A 140 15.72 4.90 3.71
C ASP A 140 14.29 5.40 3.49
N ILE A 141 13.27 4.63 3.87
CA ILE A 141 11.87 5.08 3.81
C ILE A 141 11.62 6.36 4.64
N TYR A 142 12.39 6.57 5.73
CA TYR A 142 12.27 7.75 6.58
C TYR A 142 13.20 8.91 6.17
N LYS A 143 14.03 8.73 5.13
CA LYS A 143 15.05 9.69 4.69
C LYS A 143 14.76 10.31 3.32
N GLN A 144 13.53 10.23 2.87
CA GLN A 144 13.15 10.76 1.58
C GLN A 144 13.14 12.31 1.58
N ARG A 145 12.38 12.94 0.72
CA ARG A 145 12.31 14.41 0.58
C ARG A 145 12.07 15.13 1.91
N PHE A 146 11.29 14.53 2.80
CA PHE A 146 11.01 15.01 4.15
C PHE A 146 11.54 13.96 5.15
N PRO A 147 12.66 14.21 5.84
CA PRO A 147 13.23 13.23 6.74
C PRO A 147 12.47 13.16 8.07
N PHE A 148 12.26 11.94 8.53
CA PHE A 148 11.64 11.61 9.81
C PHE A 148 12.65 10.86 10.70
N ALA A 149 13.58 11.58 11.30
CA ALA A 149 14.70 10.98 12.05
C ALA A 149 14.27 10.12 13.25
N SER A 150 13.08 10.35 13.78
CA SER A 150 12.51 9.61 14.92
C SER A 150 11.27 8.78 14.54
N GLY A 151 11.14 8.42 13.25
CA GLY A 151 9.94 7.75 12.72
C GLY A 151 8.82 8.73 12.39
N LEU A 152 7.71 8.19 11.89
CA LEU A 152 6.54 8.99 11.57
C LEU A 152 5.94 9.62 12.84
N PRO A 153 5.36 10.82 12.76
CA PRO A 153 4.65 11.39 13.91
C PRO A 153 3.45 10.49 14.28
N LYS A 154 3.32 10.19 15.56
CA LYS A 154 2.15 9.53 16.14
C LYS A 154 1.07 10.56 16.41
N ILE A 155 -0.11 10.37 15.81
CA ILE A 155 -1.27 11.25 16.01
C ILE A 155 -2.08 10.80 17.23
N HIS A 156 -2.20 9.48 17.39
CA HIS A 156 -2.83 8.85 18.54
C HIS A 156 -1.78 8.10 19.36
N GLU A 157 -1.78 8.27 20.64
CA GLU A 157 -0.78 7.70 21.55
C GLU A 157 -1.43 6.70 22.53
N HIS A 158 -2.21 5.77 22.01
CA HIS A 158 -2.98 4.84 22.85
C HIS A 158 -2.10 3.87 23.62
N ASP A 159 -0.96 3.45 23.08
CA ASP A 159 -0.06 2.52 23.74
C ASP A 159 1.12 3.19 24.46
N GLY A 160 1.28 4.51 24.35
CA GLY A 160 2.35 5.29 24.96
C GLY A 160 3.77 4.95 24.47
N LYS A 161 3.89 4.22 23.35
CA LYS A 161 5.19 3.83 22.78
C LYS A 161 5.61 4.76 21.67
N ASN A 162 6.89 4.66 21.27
CA ASN A 162 7.39 5.34 20.09
C ASN A 162 6.67 4.85 18.82
N PRO A 163 6.57 5.72 17.78
CA PRO A 163 6.01 5.30 16.51
C PRO A 163 6.81 4.13 15.91
N GLN A 164 6.12 3.17 15.33
CA GLN A 164 6.72 2.02 14.66
C GLN A 164 6.23 1.92 13.23
N GLY A 165 7.14 1.62 12.33
CA GLY A 165 6.82 1.29 10.95
C GLY A 165 7.33 -0.10 10.61
N PHE A 166 6.49 -0.87 9.94
CA PHE A 166 6.84 -2.22 9.52
C PHE A 166 6.79 -2.33 8.00
N GLY A 167 7.58 -3.24 7.44
CA GLY A 167 7.61 -3.47 6.01
C GLY A 167 7.59 -4.93 5.63
N ILE A 168 7.03 -5.23 4.46
CA ILE A 168 7.31 -6.45 3.72
C ILE A 168 8.30 -6.10 2.62
N ILE A 169 9.41 -6.86 2.58
CA ILE A 169 10.52 -6.61 1.65
C ILE A 169 10.62 -7.77 0.65
N ILE A 170 10.60 -7.44 -0.64
CA ILE A 170 10.79 -8.38 -1.74
C ILE A 170 11.91 -7.85 -2.63
N ASP A 171 12.95 -8.65 -2.84
CA ASP A 171 14.12 -8.32 -3.68
C ASP A 171 14.72 -6.95 -3.36
N GLY A 172 14.83 -6.63 -2.06
CA GLY A 172 15.36 -5.36 -1.56
C GLY A 172 14.39 -4.17 -1.64
N ARG A 173 13.18 -4.34 -2.16
CA ARG A 173 12.15 -3.31 -2.24
C ARG A 173 11.12 -3.49 -1.12
N VAL A 174 10.82 -2.43 -0.37
CA VAL A 174 9.65 -2.39 0.51
C VAL A 174 8.42 -2.34 -0.37
N VAL A 175 7.62 -3.40 -0.35
CA VAL A 175 6.39 -3.50 -1.16
C VAL A 175 5.13 -3.13 -0.37
N CYS A 176 5.21 -3.27 0.94
CA CYS A 176 4.17 -2.87 1.87
C CYS A 176 4.81 -2.12 3.03
N PHE A 177 4.24 -0.99 3.40
CA PHE A 177 4.59 -0.25 4.61
C PHE A 177 3.37 -0.15 5.51
N TYR A 178 3.54 -0.54 6.76
CA TYR A 178 2.51 -0.51 7.79
C TYR A 178 2.94 0.47 8.88
N SER A 179 2.27 1.61 8.96
CA SER A 179 2.40 2.54 10.08
C SER A 179 1.55 2.04 11.24
N TYR A 180 2.22 1.56 12.29
CA TYR A 180 1.59 1.12 13.51
C TYR A 180 1.44 2.30 14.47
N GLU A 181 0.30 2.38 15.07
CA GLU A 181 0.01 3.35 16.09
C GLU A 181 0.79 3.17 17.36
#